data_d4affc9804836cdc4ae3af5d1e83b413
#
_entry.id   d4affc9804836cdc4ae3af5d1e83b413
#
_cell.length_a   1.000
_cell.length_b   1.000
_cell.length_c   1.000
_cell.angle_alpha   90.00
_cell.angle_beta   90.00
_cell.angle_gamma   90.00
#
_symmetry.space_group_name_H-M   'P 1'
#
loop_
_entity.id
_entity.type
_entity.pdbx_description
1 polymer ?
#
loop_
_entity_poly.entity_id
_entity_poly.type
_entity_poly.pdbx_seq_one_letter_code
_entity_poly.pdbx_strand_id
1 'polypeptide(L)'
;KLVLADYNRARAEEVQAKLKDKERFPVEWVDAGKQELIEALARKHGVGLIMNACDPVFNMPIFNAAYETGCHYMDMAMSLSEPHETDPYQKPGLKLGDLQFEQAEKWEKKGLLALVGLGVEPGMADVFARYAQDYLFDEIEEVGVRDGANLEVRGYEFAPNFSIWTTIEECLNPPVIWEHGKGWYTTAPFSEPEVFEFPEGIG
;
A
#
# COMPACT_ATOMS: atom_id res chain seq x y z
N LYS A 1 -13.41 13.44 15.78
CA LYS A 1 -14.17 12.21 15.45
C LYS A 1 -13.39 11.40 14.41
N LEU A 2 -13.50 10.08 14.51
CA LEU A 2 -13.00 9.13 13.52
C LEU A 2 -14.17 8.23 13.12
N VAL A 3 -14.58 8.28 11.84
CA VAL A 3 -15.63 7.40 11.32
C VAL A 3 -15.00 6.03 11.01
N LEU A 4 -15.56 4.98 11.59
CA LEU A 4 -15.19 3.60 11.28
C LEU A 4 -16.12 3.11 10.16
N ALA A 5 -15.59 2.96 8.97
CA ALA A 5 -16.35 2.54 7.80
C ALA A 5 -15.83 1.20 7.27
N ASP A 6 -16.71 0.25 7.05
CA ASP A 6 -16.38 -1.10 6.59
C ASP A 6 -17.54 -1.66 5.75
N TYR A 7 -17.22 -2.54 4.80
CA TYR A 7 -18.21 -3.31 4.07
C TYR A 7 -18.96 -4.29 5.01
N ASN A 8 -18.25 -4.85 5.97
CA ASN A 8 -18.84 -5.63 7.05
C ASN A 8 -19.11 -4.74 8.29
N ARG A 9 -20.26 -4.12 8.31
CA ARG A 9 -20.66 -3.22 9.40
C ARG A 9 -20.53 -3.85 10.78
N ALA A 10 -20.84 -5.14 10.94
CA ALA A 10 -20.73 -5.83 12.23
C ALA A 10 -19.28 -5.84 12.74
N ARG A 11 -18.30 -5.99 11.86
CA ARG A 11 -16.87 -5.92 12.21
C ARG A 11 -16.48 -4.54 12.73
N ALA A 12 -16.96 -3.49 12.10
CA ALA A 12 -16.73 -2.13 12.59
C ALA A 12 -17.40 -1.87 13.94
N GLU A 13 -18.59 -2.42 14.19
CA GLU A 13 -19.29 -2.37 15.47
C GLU A 13 -18.55 -3.13 16.58
N GLU A 14 -17.94 -4.28 16.26
CA GLU A 14 -17.08 -5.02 17.20
C GLU A 14 -15.84 -4.22 17.59
N VAL A 15 -15.22 -3.52 16.64
CA VAL A 15 -14.08 -2.65 16.93
C VAL A 15 -14.53 -1.48 17.80
N GLN A 16 -15.62 -0.82 17.45
CA GLN A 16 -16.19 0.28 18.25
C GLN A 16 -16.50 -0.16 19.68
N ALA A 17 -17.02 -1.39 19.85
CA ALA A 17 -17.39 -1.91 21.18
C ALA A 17 -16.19 -1.99 22.16
N LYS A 18 -14.97 -2.11 21.64
CA LYS A 18 -13.72 -2.17 22.41
C LYS A 18 -13.18 -0.78 22.78
N LEU A 19 -13.73 0.29 22.20
CA LEU A 19 -13.30 1.66 22.43
C LEU A 19 -14.07 2.30 23.60
N LYS A 20 -13.38 3.14 24.38
CA LYS A 20 -13.94 3.76 25.58
C LYS A 20 -15.01 4.81 25.27
N ASP A 21 -14.82 5.59 24.19
CA ASP A 21 -15.71 6.68 23.77
C ASP A 21 -16.34 6.35 22.41
N LYS A 22 -17.49 5.68 22.48
CA LYS A 22 -18.18 5.24 21.25
C LYS A 22 -18.72 6.38 20.40
N GLU A 23 -19.08 7.51 21.00
CA GLU A 23 -19.60 8.67 20.27
C GLU A 23 -18.54 9.34 19.38
N ARG A 24 -17.28 9.19 19.80
CA ARG A 24 -16.14 9.66 19.01
C ARG A 24 -15.91 8.82 17.73
N PHE A 25 -16.41 7.57 17.71
CA PHE A 25 -16.17 6.59 16.66
C PHE A 25 -17.47 6.08 16.03
N PRO A 26 -18.25 6.92 15.34
CA PRO A 26 -19.45 6.45 14.65
C PRO A 26 -19.11 5.39 13.61
N VAL A 27 -20.00 4.39 13.49
CA VAL A 27 -19.84 3.28 12.54
C VAL A 27 -20.73 3.53 11.34
N GLU A 28 -20.18 3.34 10.15
CA GLU A 28 -20.90 3.44 8.88
C GLU A 28 -20.62 2.21 8.02
N TRP A 29 -21.57 1.90 7.16
CA TRP A 29 -21.36 0.93 6.10
C TRP A 29 -20.92 1.64 4.82
N VAL A 30 -19.92 1.07 4.13
CA VAL A 30 -19.50 1.56 2.82
C VAL A 30 -18.94 0.42 1.97
N ASP A 31 -19.23 0.44 0.68
CA ASP A 31 -18.54 -0.37 -0.31
C ASP A 31 -17.38 0.45 -0.89
N ALA A 32 -16.16 0.05 -0.57
CA ALA A 32 -14.93 0.72 -1.01
C ALA A 32 -14.71 0.69 -2.54
N GLY A 33 -15.36 -0.22 -3.26
CA GLY A 33 -15.38 -0.27 -4.72
C GLY A 33 -16.30 0.77 -5.36
N LYS A 34 -17.06 1.54 -4.57
CA LYS A 34 -18.05 2.50 -5.05
C LYS A 34 -17.67 3.92 -4.63
N GLN A 35 -16.98 4.63 -5.51
CA GLN A 35 -16.50 5.99 -5.25
C GLN A 35 -17.62 6.91 -4.73
N GLU A 36 -18.79 6.86 -5.34
CA GLU A 36 -19.94 7.71 -4.98
C GLU A 36 -20.45 7.49 -3.55
N LEU A 37 -20.32 6.28 -3.00
CA LEU A 37 -20.70 5.98 -1.62
C LEU A 37 -19.68 6.55 -0.64
N ILE A 38 -18.41 6.49 -0.96
CA ILE A 38 -17.34 7.08 -0.16
C ILE A 38 -17.48 8.59 -0.13
N GLU A 39 -17.75 9.23 -1.27
CA GLU A 39 -17.99 10.66 -1.36
C GLU A 39 -19.19 11.09 -0.53
N ALA A 40 -20.32 10.37 -0.63
CA ALA A 40 -21.52 10.66 0.14
C ALA A 40 -21.24 10.58 1.65
N LEU A 41 -20.47 9.56 2.06
CA LEU A 41 -20.07 9.36 3.45
C LEU A 41 -19.14 10.50 3.95
N ALA A 42 -18.15 10.86 3.15
CA ALA A 42 -17.23 11.95 3.47
C ALA A 42 -17.97 13.29 3.65
N ARG A 43 -18.90 13.60 2.76
CA ARG A 43 -19.73 14.80 2.86
C ARG A 43 -20.67 14.75 4.08
N LYS A 44 -21.30 13.59 4.35
CA LYS A 44 -22.19 13.40 5.51
C LYS A 44 -21.53 13.76 6.84
N HIS A 45 -20.26 13.38 6.98
CA HIS A 45 -19.52 13.56 8.23
C HIS A 45 -18.57 14.76 8.24
N GLY A 46 -18.48 15.51 7.15
CA GLY A 46 -17.53 16.64 7.02
C GLY A 46 -16.09 16.18 7.20
N VAL A 47 -15.73 15.09 6.52
CA VAL A 47 -14.40 14.45 6.64
C VAL A 47 -13.33 15.36 6.03
N GLY A 48 -12.23 15.56 6.72
CA GLY A 48 -11.06 16.29 6.22
C GLY A 48 -9.90 15.40 5.76
N LEU A 49 -9.90 14.13 6.18
CA LEU A 49 -8.89 13.15 5.82
C LEU A 49 -9.53 11.78 5.66
N ILE A 50 -9.26 11.09 4.57
CA ILE A 50 -9.61 9.68 4.38
C ILE A 50 -8.33 8.84 4.55
N MET A 51 -8.35 7.93 5.52
CA MET A 51 -7.33 6.91 5.71
C MET A 51 -7.84 5.59 5.11
N ASN A 52 -7.20 5.15 4.05
CA ASN A 52 -7.50 3.89 3.40
C ASN A 52 -6.68 2.77 4.04
N ALA A 53 -7.37 1.82 4.66
CA ALA A 53 -6.80 0.60 5.23
C ALA A 53 -7.43 -0.65 4.59
N CYS A 54 -7.89 -0.53 3.34
CA CYS A 54 -8.42 -1.63 2.54
C CYS A 54 -7.32 -2.30 1.70
N ASP A 55 -7.67 -3.40 1.08
CA ASP A 55 -6.85 -4.04 0.04
C ASP A 55 -6.55 -3.05 -1.10
N PRO A 56 -5.34 -3.06 -1.68
CA PRO A 56 -4.90 -2.11 -2.70
C PRO A 56 -5.80 -2.02 -3.94
N VAL A 57 -6.55 -3.05 -4.26
CA VAL A 57 -7.54 -3.05 -5.36
C VAL A 57 -8.58 -1.94 -5.21
N PHE A 58 -8.83 -1.45 -4.00
CA PHE A 58 -9.75 -0.36 -3.70
C PHE A 58 -9.09 1.02 -3.63
N ASN A 59 -7.77 1.12 -3.83
CA ASN A 59 -7.06 2.39 -3.67
C ASN A 59 -7.60 3.49 -4.57
N MET A 60 -7.74 3.25 -5.87
CA MET A 60 -8.12 4.30 -6.81
C MET A 60 -9.55 4.84 -6.58
N PRO A 61 -10.59 4.03 -6.34
CA PRO A 61 -11.90 4.55 -5.95
C PRO A 61 -11.87 5.44 -4.71
N ILE A 62 -11.11 5.04 -3.67
CA ILE A 62 -11.01 5.80 -2.41
C ILE A 62 -10.18 7.08 -2.61
N PHE A 63 -9.07 6.99 -3.34
CA PHE A 63 -8.20 8.12 -3.68
C PHE A 63 -8.95 9.20 -4.47
N ASN A 64 -9.69 8.78 -5.48
CA ASN A 64 -10.50 9.70 -6.28
C ASN A 64 -11.63 10.33 -5.45
N ALA A 65 -12.31 9.56 -4.59
CA ALA A 65 -13.33 10.09 -3.69
C ALA A 65 -12.77 11.15 -2.74
N ALA A 66 -11.57 10.94 -2.21
CA ALA A 66 -10.90 11.93 -1.37
C ALA A 66 -10.64 13.23 -2.14
N TYR A 67 -10.11 13.12 -3.35
CA TYR A 67 -9.89 14.29 -4.22
C TYR A 67 -11.19 15.04 -4.51
N GLU A 68 -12.27 14.36 -4.91
CA GLU A 68 -13.55 14.98 -5.28
C GLU A 68 -14.23 15.64 -4.10
N THR A 69 -14.06 15.12 -2.89
CA THR A 69 -14.62 15.69 -1.66
C THR A 69 -13.75 16.74 -0.98
N GLY A 70 -12.55 17.00 -1.50
CA GLY A 70 -11.61 17.95 -0.89
C GLY A 70 -10.98 17.44 0.41
N CYS A 71 -10.90 16.13 0.57
CA CYS A 71 -10.23 15.49 1.70
C CYS A 71 -8.74 15.25 1.39
N HIS A 72 -7.89 15.34 2.40
CA HIS A 72 -6.59 14.70 2.36
C HIS A 72 -6.73 13.19 2.28
N TYR A 73 -5.69 12.50 1.83
CA TYR A 73 -5.69 11.06 1.65
C TYR A 73 -4.47 10.41 2.26
N MET A 74 -4.63 9.20 2.78
CA MET A 74 -3.55 8.32 3.21
C MET A 74 -3.87 6.87 2.87
N ASP A 75 -2.87 6.11 2.43
CA ASP A 75 -2.96 4.65 2.32
C ASP A 75 -1.69 3.96 2.84
N MET A 76 -1.78 2.64 3.02
CA MET A 76 -0.68 1.79 3.50
C MET A 76 0.01 1.03 2.37
N ALA A 77 -0.61 0.99 1.18
CA ALA A 77 -0.09 0.29 0.02
C ALA A 77 -0.53 1.06 -1.22
N MET A 78 0.33 1.51 -2.05
CA MET A 78 0.06 2.31 -3.25
C MET A 78 -0.90 1.59 -4.23
N SER A 79 -1.31 2.29 -5.30
CA SER A 79 -2.05 1.66 -6.41
C SER A 79 -1.26 0.51 -7.02
N LEU A 80 -1.96 -0.57 -7.36
CA LEU A 80 -1.35 -1.79 -7.88
C LEU A 80 -0.51 -1.57 -9.14
N SER A 81 0.54 -2.35 -9.27
CA SER A 81 1.29 -2.49 -10.52
C SER A 81 0.54 -3.39 -11.49
N GLU A 82 0.82 -3.22 -12.78
CA GLU A 82 0.34 -4.11 -13.83
C GLU A 82 1.50 -4.53 -14.74
N PRO A 83 1.67 -5.82 -15.02
CA PRO A 83 2.67 -6.29 -15.96
C PRO A 83 2.51 -5.66 -17.35
N HIS A 84 3.60 -5.50 -18.09
CA HIS A 84 3.53 -5.00 -19.45
C HIS A 84 2.72 -5.95 -20.34
N GLU A 85 1.78 -5.42 -21.09
CA GLU A 85 0.75 -6.19 -21.83
C GLU A 85 1.34 -7.28 -22.77
N THR A 86 2.44 -7.00 -23.44
CA THR A 86 3.04 -7.90 -24.45
C THR A 86 4.37 -8.51 -24.06
N ASP A 87 5.15 -7.82 -23.24
CA ASP A 87 6.53 -8.22 -22.87
C ASP A 87 6.80 -8.13 -21.36
N PRO A 88 6.03 -8.83 -20.51
CA PRO A 88 6.05 -8.61 -19.06
C PRO A 88 7.38 -8.92 -18.37
N TYR A 89 8.25 -9.71 -19.00
CA TYR A 89 9.56 -10.09 -18.46
C TYR A 89 10.75 -9.31 -19.05
N GLN A 90 10.48 -8.33 -19.89
CA GLN A 90 11.51 -7.51 -20.53
C GLN A 90 11.24 -6.01 -20.39
N LYS A 91 9.99 -5.63 -20.23
CA LYS A 91 9.58 -4.23 -20.10
C LYS A 91 8.74 -4.05 -18.86
N PRO A 92 9.04 -3.03 -18.04
CA PRO A 92 8.15 -2.69 -16.94
C PRO A 92 6.80 -2.25 -17.49
N GLY A 93 5.74 -2.70 -16.84
CA GLY A 93 4.39 -2.21 -17.09
C GLY A 93 4.10 -0.98 -16.24
N LEU A 94 2.87 -0.89 -15.73
CA LEU A 94 2.49 0.10 -14.74
C LEU A 94 3.16 -0.23 -13.41
N LYS A 95 3.91 0.70 -12.84
CA LYS A 95 4.59 0.49 -11.57
C LYS A 95 3.66 0.78 -10.39
N LEU A 96 3.99 0.22 -9.26
CA LEU A 96 3.31 0.50 -8.00
C LEU A 96 3.26 2.01 -7.75
N GLY A 97 2.07 2.55 -7.50
CA GLY A 97 1.87 3.97 -7.23
C GLY A 97 1.76 4.90 -8.44
N ASP A 98 2.11 4.46 -9.65
CA ASP A 98 2.12 5.34 -10.85
C ASP A 98 0.79 6.10 -11.04
N LEU A 99 -0.36 5.42 -10.90
CA LEU A 99 -1.68 6.05 -11.06
C LEU A 99 -1.94 7.19 -10.06
N GLN A 100 -1.36 7.10 -8.88
CA GLN A 100 -1.47 8.12 -7.84
C GLN A 100 -0.45 9.24 -8.08
N PHE A 101 0.80 8.90 -8.38
CA PHE A 101 1.86 9.89 -8.62
C PHE A 101 1.61 10.76 -9.87
N GLU A 102 1.01 10.21 -10.91
CA GLU A 102 0.60 10.97 -12.09
C GLU A 102 -0.40 12.11 -11.77
N GLN A 103 -1.09 12.02 -10.65
CA GLN A 103 -2.03 13.04 -10.21
C GLN A 103 -1.42 14.08 -9.24
N ALA A 104 -0.12 14.00 -8.92
CA ALA A 104 0.53 14.85 -7.92
C ALA A 104 0.26 16.36 -8.12
N GLU A 105 0.50 16.88 -9.34
CA GLU A 105 0.24 18.29 -9.64
C GLU A 105 -1.24 18.70 -9.46
N LYS A 106 -2.17 17.80 -9.76
CA LYS A 106 -3.60 18.04 -9.63
C LYS A 106 -3.99 18.18 -8.16
N TRP A 107 -3.42 17.34 -7.29
CA TRP A 107 -3.60 17.39 -5.84
C TRP A 107 -2.98 18.66 -5.24
N GLU A 108 -1.76 18.99 -5.63
CA GLU A 108 -1.06 20.19 -5.19
C GLU A 108 -1.82 21.48 -5.56
N LYS A 109 -2.29 21.60 -6.80
CA LYS A 109 -3.10 22.75 -7.26
C LYS A 109 -4.39 22.94 -6.46
N LYS A 110 -4.93 21.87 -5.88
CA LYS A 110 -6.13 21.91 -5.01
C LYS A 110 -5.79 22.15 -3.53
N GLY A 111 -4.49 22.21 -3.20
CA GLY A 111 -4.01 22.35 -1.82
C GLY A 111 -4.27 21.12 -0.95
N LEU A 112 -4.36 19.95 -1.56
CA LEU A 112 -4.59 18.68 -0.88
C LEU A 112 -3.30 17.87 -0.77
N LEU A 113 -3.18 17.11 0.30
CA LEU A 113 -2.11 16.15 0.54
C LEU A 113 -2.64 14.74 0.30
N ALA A 114 -1.93 13.97 -0.52
CA ALA A 114 -2.05 12.52 -0.58
C ALA A 114 -0.73 11.90 -0.12
N LEU A 115 -0.77 11.15 0.98
CA LEU A 115 0.36 10.44 1.53
C LEU A 115 0.16 8.95 1.29
N VAL A 116 0.88 8.39 0.33
CA VAL A 116 0.69 7.02 -0.16
C VAL A 116 1.82 6.10 0.29
N GLY A 117 1.51 4.82 0.44
CA GLY A 117 2.51 3.83 0.82
C GLY A 117 3.03 3.94 2.25
N LEU A 118 2.16 4.21 3.24
CA LEU A 118 2.52 4.32 4.66
C LEU A 118 2.55 2.95 5.36
N GLY A 119 3.12 1.96 4.70
CA GLY A 119 3.31 0.63 5.24
C GLY A 119 4.73 0.38 5.72
N VAL A 120 5.13 -0.88 5.72
CA VAL A 120 6.52 -1.30 5.96
C VAL A 120 7.25 -1.29 4.63
N GLU A 121 6.68 -1.91 3.62
CA GLU A 121 7.12 -1.95 2.24
C GLU A 121 5.86 -1.98 1.32
N PRO A 122 5.59 -0.85 0.71
CA PRO A 122 6.26 0.44 0.73
C PRO A 122 6.06 1.23 2.05
N GLY A 123 7.04 2.08 2.39
CA GLY A 123 6.94 3.08 3.46
C GLY A 123 8.14 3.14 4.39
N MET A 124 8.22 2.29 5.40
CA MET A 124 9.33 2.32 6.37
C MET A 124 10.68 2.02 5.71
N ALA A 125 10.72 1.10 4.74
CA ALA A 125 11.91 0.79 3.97
C ALA A 125 12.44 2.02 3.23
N ASP A 126 11.53 2.82 2.62
CA ASP A 126 11.88 4.06 1.92
C ASP A 126 12.46 5.12 2.87
N VAL A 127 11.87 5.25 4.07
CA VAL A 127 12.37 6.16 5.10
C VAL A 127 13.77 5.77 5.56
N PHE A 128 14.03 4.48 5.75
CA PHE A 128 15.36 3.99 6.13
C PHE A 128 16.38 4.20 5.01
N ALA A 129 16.02 3.94 3.76
CA ALA A 129 16.87 4.19 2.62
C ALA A 129 17.23 5.68 2.51
N ARG A 130 16.25 6.56 2.67
CA ARG A 130 16.46 8.01 2.68
C ARG A 130 17.33 8.47 3.85
N TYR A 131 17.10 7.96 5.04
CA TYR A 131 17.93 8.26 6.21
C TYR A 131 19.38 7.81 6.01
N ALA A 132 19.58 6.62 5.44
CA ALA A 132 20.90 6.10 5.13
C ALA A 132 21.63 6.98 4.12
N GLN A 133 20.95 7.43 3.08
CA GLN A 133 21.49 8.36 2.09
C GLN A 133 21.91 9.69 2.71
N ASP A 134 21.10 10.24 3.59
CA ASP A 134 21.33 11.59 4.12
C ASP A 134 22.36 11.63 5.26
N TYR A 135 22.56 10.50 5.97
CA TYR A 135 23.31 10.53 7.23
C TYR A 135 24.35 9.42 7.43
N LEU A 136 24.29 8.31 6.69
CA LEU A 136 25.12 7.14 6.97
C LEU A 136 26.13 6.82 5.88
N PHE A 137 25.83 7.11 4.62
CA PHE A 137 26.65 6.74 3.48
C PHE A 137 26.94 7.94 2.58
N ASP A 138 28.15 8.01 2.04
CA ASP A 138 28.55 9.00 1.03
C ASP A 138 27.96 8.62 -0.34
N GLU A 139 27.84 7.32 -0.60
CA GLU A 139 27.28 6.74 -1.83
C GLU A 139 26.53 5.45 -1.50
N ILE A 140 25.39 5.24 -2.13
CA ILE A 140 24.61 4.00 -2.02
C ILE A 140 24.73 3.24 -3.34
N GLU A 141 25.27 2.03 -3.30
CA GLU A 141 25.40 1.16 -4.45
C GLU A 141 24.11 0.36 -4.69
N GLU A 142 23.46 -0.09 -3.61
CA GLU A 142 22.24 -0.88 -3.68
C GLU A 142 21.30 -0.59 -2.51
N VAL A 143 20.01 -0.56 -2.79
CA VAL A 143 18.93 -0.64 -1.79
C VAL A 143 18.13 -1.91 -2.09
N GLY A 144 18.20 -2.86 -1.19
CA GLY A 144 17.45 -4.10 -1.27
C GLY A 144 16.66 -4.36 0.00
N VAL A 145 15.44 -4.86 -0.13
CA VAL A 145 14.59 -5.28 0.99
C VAL A 145 14.49 -6.80 0.97
N ARG A 146 14.69 -7.44 2.12
CA ARG A 146 14.55 -8.88 2.30
C ARG A 146 13.64 -9.12 3.48
N ASP A 147 12.55 -9.80 3.23
CA ASP A 147 11.59 -10.19 4.24
C ASP A 147 11.78 -11.65 4.66
N GLY A 148 11.87 -11.87 5.95
CA GLY A 148 11.96 -13.20 6.53
C GLY A 148 10.96 -13.39 7.65
N ALA A 149 10.45 -14.61 7.80
CA ALA A 149 9.53 -14.95 8.87
C ALA A 149 9.83 -16.34 9.43
N ASN A 150 9.72 -16.46 10.76
CA ASN A 150 9.79 -17.73 11.49
C ASN A 150 8.41 -18.15 12.02
N LEU A 151 7.34 -17.74 11.35
CA LEU A 151 5.99 -18.08 11.74
C LEU A 151 5.69 -19.56 11.45
N GLU A 152 5.26 -20.29 12.47
CA GLU A 152 4.75 -21.65 12.34
C GLU A 152 3.23 -21.68 12.49
N VAL A 153 2.54 -22.21 11.48
CA VAL A 153 1.11 -22.44 11.53
C VAL A 153 0.86 -23.95 11.51
N ARG A 154 0.30 -24.49 12.59
CA ARG A 154 0.07 -25.93 12.73
C ARG A 154 -0.78 -26.50 11.60
N GLY A 155 -0.26 -27.52 10.92
CA GLY A 155 -0.94 -28.19 9.81
C GLY A 155 -0.72 -27.58 8.43
N TYR A 156 0.14 -26.55 8.33
CA TYR A 156 0.52 -25.94 7.06
C TYR A 156 2.04 -25.80 6.97
N GLU A 157 2.61 -26.14 5.83
CA GLU A 157 4.06 -25.92 5.56
C GLU A 157 4.32 -24.45 5.19
N PHE A 158 3.33 -23.78 4.61
CA PHE A 158 3.35 -22.36 4.26
C PHE A 158 1.99 -21.74 4.59
N ALA A 159 2.00 -20.62 5.29
CA ALA A 159 0.80 -19.86 5.58
C ALA A 159 1.13 -18.37 5.65
N PRO A 160 0.62 -17.54 4.72
CA PRO A 160 0.77 -16.10 4.82
C PRO A 160 -0.02 -15.58 6.02
N ASN A 161 0.51 -14.57 6.69
CA ASN A 161 -0.11 -13.96 7.86
C ASN A 161 -0.89 -12.67 7.53
N PHE A 162 -1.00 -12.34 6.25
CA PHE A 162 -1.76 -11.20 5.73
C PHE A 162 -2.58 -11.61 4.50
N SER A 163 -2.91 -10.70 3.58
CA SER A 163 -3.72 -11.00 2.42
C SER A 163 -3.10 -12.09 1.53
N ILE A 164 -3.77 -13.22 1.39
CA ILE A 164 -3.32 -14.31 0.50
C ILE A 164 -3.24 -13.86 -0.96
N TRP A 165 -4.11 -12.97 -1.40
CA TRP A 165 -4.12 -12.45 -2.76
C TRP A 165 -2.91 -11.57 -3.04
N THR A 166 -2.53 -10.70 -2.09
CA THR A 166 -1.31 -9.90 -2.17
C THR A 166 -0.07 -10.78 -2.26
N THR A 167 0.02 -11.82 -1.43
CA THR A 167 1.13 -12.79 -1.48
C THR A 167 1.22 -13.50 -2.84
N ILE A 168 0.09 -13.88 -3.42
CA ILE A 168 0.06 -14.51 -4.76
C ILE A 168 0.55 -13.52 -5.82
N GLU A 169 0.08 -12.29 -5.79
CA GLU A 169 0.52 -11.25 -6.74
C GLU A 169 2.00 -10.95 -6.62
N GLU A 170 2.53 -10.80 -5.41
CA GLU A 170 3.96 -10.59 -5.15
C GLU A 170 4.84 -11.74 -5.68
N CYS A 171 4.35 -12.97 -5.58
CA CYS A 171 5.07 -14.14 -6.09
C CYS A 171 5.00 -14.29 -7.61
N LEU A 172 3.93 -13.84 -8.27
CA LEU A 172 3.69 -14.11 -9.68
C LEU A 172 3.98 -12.92 -10.60
N ASN A 173 3.92 -11.71 -10.09
CA ASN A 173 4.21 -10.52 -10.89
C ASN A 173 5.71 -10.39 -11.17
N PRO A 174 6.09 -9.92 -12.37
CA PRO A 174 7.47 -9.62 -12.68
C PRO A 174 8.01 -8.54 -11.73
N PRO A 175 9.18 -8.75 -11.09
CA PRO A 175 9.79 -7.72 -10.27
C PRO A 175 10.20 -6.52 -11.14
N VAL A 176 10.12 -5.32 -10.60
CA VAL A 176 10.53 -4.08 -11.28
C VAL A 176 11.76 -3.52 -10.57
N ILE A 177 12.83 -3.35 -11.32
CA ILE A 177 14.15 -2.96 -10.84
C ILE A 177 14.53 -1.63 -11.50
N TRP A 178 15.14 -0.73 -10.71
CA TRP A 178 15.75 0.47 -11.26
C TRP A 178 17.28 0.40 -11.12
N GLU A 179 17.98 0.72 -12.18
CA GLU A 179 19.46 0.73 -12.20
C GLU A 179 19.95 2.02 -12.83
N HIS A 180 20.98 2.62 -12.21
CA HIS A 180 21.57 3.86 -12.73
C HIS A 180 22.12 3.64 -14.14
N GLY A 181 21.80 4.55 -15.06
CA GLY A 181 22.21 4.46 -16.47
C GLY A 181 21.40 3.50 -17.35
N LYS A 182 20.63 2.60 -16.77
CA LYS A 182 19.74 1.67 -17.48
C LYS A 182 18.25 2.07 -17.33
N GLY A 183 17.89 2.62 -16.17
CA GLY A 183 16.50 2.95 -15.85
C GLY A 183 15.73 1.75 -15.33
N TRP A 184 14.41 1.80 -15.49
CA TRP A 184 13.51 0.74 -15.07
C TRP A 184 13.56 -0.45 -16.00
N TYR A 185 13.67 -1.64 -15.45
CA TYR A 185 13.56 -2.92 -16.16
C TYR A 185 12.89 -3.97 -15.30
N THR A 186 12.64 -5.13 -15.85
CA THR A 186 12.01 -6.25 -15.17
C THR A 186 12.65 -7.57 -15.55
N THR A 187 12.43 -8.59 -14.74
CA THR A 187 12.89 -9.97 -14.95
C THR A 187 11.71 -10.93 -14.75
N ALA A 188 11.92 -12.21 -15.04
CA ALA A 188 10.91 -13.22 -14.72
C ALA A 188 10.86 -13.45 -13.20
N PRO A 189 9.69 -13.74 -12.63
CA PRO A 189 9.59 -14.17 -11.23
C PRO A 189 10.53 -15.34 -10.94
N PHE A 190 11.16 -15.33 -9.75
CA PHE A 190 12.09 -16.36 -9.30
C PHE A 190 13.33 -16.59 -10.18
N SER A 191 13.68 -15.63 -11.06
CA SER A 191 14.84 -15.77 -11.96
C SER A 191 16.19 -15.48 -11.29
N GLU A 192 16.20 -14.79 -10.17
CA GLU A 192 17.40 -14.34 -9.45
C GLU A 192 17.40 -14.80 -7.99
N PRO A 193 17.46 -16.13 -7.73
CA PRO A 193 17.44 -16.63 -6.37
C PRO A 193 18.76 -16.31 -5.65
N GLU A 194 18.66 -15.89 -4.40
CA GLU A 194 19.79 -15.67 -3.52
C GLU A 194 19.59 -16.41 -2.19
N VAL A 195 20.68 -16.62 -1.45
CA VAL A 195 20.62 -17.08 -0.07
C VAL A 195 20.98 -15.91 0.83
N PHE A 196 20.07 -15.56 1.72
CA PHE A 196 20.26 -14.48 2.68
C PHE A 196 20.11 -15.01 4.10
N GLU A 197 21.14 -14.81 4.92
CA GLU A 197 21.12 -15.20 6.34
C GLU A 197 20.51 -14.06 7.17
N PHE A 198 19.34 -14.31 7.71
CA PHE A 198 18.70 -13.35 8.60
C PHE A 198 19.35 -13.39 10.00
N PRO A 199 19.48 -12.24 10.67
CA PRO A 199 20.00 -12.20 12.04
C PRO A 199 19.03 -12.88 13.01
N GLU A 200 19.57 -13.20 14.23
CA GLU A 200 18.77 -13.69 15.36
C GLU A 200 18.05 -15.02 15.14
N GLY A 201 18.53 -15.86 14.23
CA GLY A 201 18.01 -17.21 14.01
C GLY A 201 16.65 -17.26 13.33
N ILE A 202 16.32 -16.25 12.53
CA ILE A 202 15.14 -16.27 11.66
C ILE A 202 15.32 -17.24 10.49
N GLY A 203 16.56 -17.58 10.12
CA GLY A 203 16.82 -18.56 9.08
C GLY A 203 18.11 -18.32 8.35
#